data_44ae17006a6772deb60a54f63bc5eb2f
#
_entry.id   44ae17006a6772deb60a54f63bc5eb2f
#
_cell.length_a   1.000
_cell.length_b   1.000
_cell.length_c   1.000
_cell.angle_alpha   90.00
_cell.angle_beta   90.00
_cell.angle_gamma   90.00
#
_symmetry.space_group_name_H-M   'P 1'
#
loop_
_entity.id
_entity.type
_entity.pdbx_description
1 polymer ?
#
loop_
_entity_poly.entity_id
_entity_poly.type
_entity_poly.pdbx_seq_one_letter_code
_entity_poly.pdbx_strand_id
1 'polypeptide(L)'
;MTAPKLYLILSAVVLLIVDRFSGLFRQSNAWWLVPLFFIGIFTAFIILQLLIFVFTIILTNMKKPPKAENFFRFLVRHTLPILIFLARVKIEARGCEKIPEDKNMLFVCNHQHDFDPVIIFSAFPEKKISFIGKKDILVEMPFVAKAMHLLSCLFIDRENDREAAKTIVSAIKDLKEG
;
A
#
# COMPACT_ATOMS: atom_id res chain seq x y z
N MET A 1 0.81 5.95 12.80
CA MET A 1 -0.56 6.49 12.73
C MET A 1 -1.23 5.90 11.50
N THR A 2 -2.42 5.31 11.60
CA THR A 2 -3.13 4.73 10.46
C THR A 2 -3.67 5.82 9.53
N ALA A 3 -3.74 5.56 8.21
CA ALA A 3 -4.23 6.53 7.23
C ALA A 3 -5.59 7.16 7.59
N PRO A 4 -6.60 6.41 8.02
CA PRO A 4 -7.88 7.00 8.38
C PRO A 4 -7.76 8.06 9.48
N LYS A 5 -6.92 7.80 10.51
CA LYS A 5 -6.69 8.78 11.58
C LYS A 5 -6.01 10.05 11.08
N LEU A 6 -5.05 9.93 10.15
CA LEU A 6 -4.40 11.08 9.54
C LEU A 6 -5.41 11.93 8.75
N TYR A 7 -6.26 11.30 7.95
CA TYR A 7 -7.26 12.02 7.15
C TYR A 7 -8.34 12.66 8.00
N LEU A 8 -8.76 12.02 9.09
CA LEU A 8 -9.67 12.63 10.05
C LEU A 8 -9.07 13.92 10.63
N ILE A 9 -7.82 13.90 11.04
CA ILE A 9 -7.13 15.08 11.58
C ILE A 9 -7.00 16.17 10.52
N LEU A 10 -6.52 15.81 9.31
CA LEU A 10 -6.37 16.78 8.21
C LEU A 10 -7.71 17.41 7.82
N SER A 11 -8.79 16.61 7.74
CA SER A 11 -10.12 17.11 7.43
C SER A 11 -10.64 18.08 8.49
N ALA A 12 -10.38 17.79 9.77
CA ALA A 12 -10.74 18.68 10.87
C ALA A 12 -9.94 20.00 10.80
N VAL A 13 -8.63 19.93 10.52
CA VAL A 13 -7.78 21.13 10.39
C VAL A 13 -8.22 21.99 9.21
N VAL A 14 -8.47 21.38 8.03
CA VAL A 14 -8.96 22.12 6.85
C VAL A 14 -10.29 22.80 7.15
N LEU A 15 -11.22 22.10 7.80
CA LEU A 15 -12.51 22.67 8.18
C LEU A 15 -12.37 23.87 9.11
N LEU A 16 -11.50 23.77 10.12
CA LEU A 16 -11.22 24.88 11.03
C LEU A 16 -10.61 26.08 10.32
N ILE A 17 -9.71 25.85 9.37
CA ILE A 17 -9.10 26.89 8.55
C ILE A 17 -10.18 27.58 7.70
N VAL A 18 -11.01 26.81 7.01
CA VAL A 18 -12.09 27.33 6.19
C VAL A 18 -13.05 28.20 7.02
N ASP A 19 -13.49 27.71 8.20
CA ASP A 19 -14.36 28.49 9.07
C ASP A 19 -13.69 29.78 9.59
N ARG A 20 -12.40 29.68 9.94
CA ARG A 20 -11.63 30.84 10.44
C ARG A 20 -11.54 31.98 9.43
N PHE A 21 -11.35 31.65 8.13
CA PHE A 21 -11.19 32.64 7.06
C PHE A 21 -12.52 33.11 6.46
N SER A 22 -13.50 32.20 6.32
CA SER A 22 -14.78 32.51 5.69
C SER A 22 -15.86 32.95 6.66
N GLY A 23 -15.77 32.57 7.95
CA GLY A 23 -16.84 32.74 8.93
C GLY A 23 -18.13 32.01 8.57
N LEU A 24 -18.07 31.08 7.60
CA LEU A 24 -19.23 30.48 6.94
C LEU A 24 -20.22 29.88 7.94
N PHE A 25 -19.72 29.15 8.94
CA PHE A 25 -20.57 28.47 9.92
C PHE A 25 -21.05 29.38 11.05
N ARG A 26 -20.34 30.47 11.32
CA ARG A 26 -20.72 31.48 12.33
C ARG A 26 -21.79 32.45 11.83
N GLN A 27 -21.65 32.93 10.57
CA GLN A 27 -22.53 33.94 10.01
C GLN A 27 -23.87 33.39 9.54
N SER A 28 -23.92 32.15 9.07
CA SER A 28 -25.09 31.60 8.38
C SER A 28 -26.03 30.77 9.25
N ASN A 29 -25.75 30.59 10.55
CA ASN A 29 -26.44 29.57 11.38
C ASN A 29 -26.47 28.17 10.76
N ALA A 30 -25.55 27.90 9.82
CA ALA A 30 -25.49 26.67 9.01
C ALA A 30 -24.51 25.63 9.60
N TRP A 31 -24.33 25.64 10.93
CA TRP A 31 -23.46 24.69 11.64
C TRP A 31 -23.81 23.22 11.36
N TRP A 32 -25.05 22.94 10.98
CA TRP A 32 -25.51 21.60 10.59
C TRP A 32 -24.86 21.11 9.28
N LEU A 33 -24.27 21.98 8.47
CA LEU A 33 -23.50 21.62 7.28
C LEU A 33 -22.08 21.14 7.61
N VAL A 34 -21.57 21.41 8.83
CA VAL A 34 -20.20 21.01 9.25
C VAL A 34 -19.93 19.53 9.03
N PRO A 35 -20.81 18.59 9.44
CA PRO A 35 -20.60 17.16 9.19
C PRO A 35 -20.51 16.83 7.70
N LEU A 36 -21.32 17.47 6.87
CA LEU A 36 -21.35 17.24 5.41
C LEU A 36 -20.05 17.70 4.76
N PHE A 37 -19.55 18.90 5.09
CA PHE A 37 -18.26 19.40 4.62
C PHE A 37 -17.10 18.51 5.11
N PHE A 38 -17.15 18.06 6.37
CA PHE A 38 -16.14 17.17 6.93
C PHE A 38 -16.07 15.84 6.15
N ILE A 39 -17.22 15.21 5.89
CA ILE A 39 -17.31 13.97 5.09
C ILE A 39 -16.81 14.22 3.67
N GLY A 40 -17.18 15.35 3.05
CA GLY A 40 -16.73 15.71 1.71
C GLY A 40 -15.20 15.84 1.62
N ILE A 41 -14.58 16.58 2.55
CA ILE A 41 -13.12 16.75 2.61
C ILE A 41 -12.42 15.40 2.86
N PHE A 42 -12.94 14.61 3.80
CA PHE A 42 -12.39 13.29 4.11
C PHE A 42 -12.44 12.36 2.89
N THR A 43 -13.57 12.33 2.20
CA THR A 43 -13.74 11.54 0.96
C THR A 43 -12.80 12.02 -0.15
N ALA A 44 -12.64 13.34 -0.31
CA ALA A 44 -11.72 13.92 -1.28
C ALA A 44 -10.26 13.50 -1.02
N PHE A 45 -9.81 13.44 0.24
CA PHE A 45 -8.47 12.94 0.57
C PHE A 45 -8.29 11.46 0.19
N ILE A 46 -9.29 10.61 0.43
CA ILE A 46 -9.25 9.21 0.03
C ILE A 46 -9.16 9.09 -1.50
N ILE A 47 -10.00 9.81 -2.22
CA ILE A 47 -10.00 9.79 -3.69
C ILE A 47 -8.66 10.25 -4.24
N LEU A 48 -8.12 11.36 -3.73
CA LEU A 48 -6.82 11.90 -4.15
C LEU A 48 -5.70 10.87 -3.92
N GLN A 49 -5.69 10.21 -2.77
CA GLN A 49 -4.70 9.16 -2.50
C GLN A 49 -4.82 8.00 -3.47
N LEU A 50 -6.04 7.52 -3.75
CA LEU A 50 -6.26 6.43 -4.70
C LEU A 50 -5.80 6.84 -6.12
N LEU A 51 -6.06 8.08 -6.53
CA LEU A 51 -5.58 8.62 -7.80
C LEU A 51 -4.05 8.66 -7.86
N ILE A 52 -3.38 9.14 -6.81
CA ILE A 52 -1.91 9.17 -6.74
C ILE A 52 -1.36 7.74 -6.78
N PHE A 53 -1.97 6.79 -6.07
CA PHE A 53 -1.58 5.39 -6.08
C PHE A 53 -1.65 4.78 -7.48
N VAL A 54 -2.79 4.92 -8.16
CA VAL A 54 -2.99 4.43 -9.53
C VAL A 54 -2.05 5.11 -10.52
N PHE A 55 -1.92 6.43 -10.44
CA PHE A 55 -1.05 7.21 -11.31
C PHE A 55 0.42 6.83 -11.18
N THR A 56 0.89 6.59 -9.95
CA THR A 56 2.26 6.10 -9.70
C THR A 56 2.52 4.76 -10.40
N ILE A 57 1.55 3.83 -10.33
CA ILE A 57 1.66 2.54 -11.02
C ILE A 57 1.67 2.72 -12.55
N ILE A 58 0.77 3.55 -13.08
CA ILE A 58 0.66 3.78 -14.54
C ILE A 58 1.97 4.34 -15.10
N LEU A 59 2.57 5.33 -14.44
CA LEU A 59 3.80 5.99 -14.87
C LEU A 59 5.06 5.14 -14.68
N THR A 60 4.97 4.00 -14.01
CA THR A 60 6.12 3.16 -13.71
C THR A 60 6.69 2.53 -14.98
N ASN A 61 8.01 2.70 -15.17
CA ASN A 61 8.78 2.06 -16.21
C ASN A 61 9.58 0.89 -15.63
N MET A 62 9.14 -0.34 -15.93
CA MET A 62 9.74 -1.57 -15.40
C MET A 62 11.16 -1.87 -15.92
N LYS A 63 11.63 -1.15 -16.95
CA LYS A 63 13.01 -1.31 -17.48
C LYS A 63 14.05 -0.60 -16.61
N LYS A 64 13.62 0.22 -15.66
CA LYS A 64 14.49 0.99 -14.75
C LYS A 64 14.26 0.55 -13.32
N PRO A 65 15.28 0.62 -12.44
CA PRO A 65 15.07 0.35 -11.02
C PRO A 65 14.00 1.30 -10.45
N PRO A 66 13.21 0.86 -9.46
CA PRO A 66 12.13 1.66 -8.90
C PRO A 66 12.71 2.89 -8.16
N LYS A 67 12.46 4.08 -8.71
CA LYS A 67 12.92 5.34 -8.11
C LYS A 67 12.07 5.81 -6.93
N ALA A 68 10.85 5.31 -6.83
CA ALA A 68 9.83 5.77 -5.86
C ALA A 68 9.44 4.69 -4.83
N GLU A 69 10.32 3.73 -4.58
CA GLU A 69 10.04 2.59 -3.71
C GLU A 69 9.49 3.00 -2.34
N ASN A 70 10.19 3.87 -1.62
CA ASN A 70 9.77 4.29 -0.28
C ASN A 70 8.44 5.07 -0.30
N PHE A 71 8.25 5.92 -1.31
CA PHE A 71 7.00 6.65 -1.50
C PHE A 71 5.84 5.69 -1.84
N PHE A 72 6.10 4.72 -2.72
CA PHE A 72 5.07 3.74 -3.07
C PHE A 72 4.74 2.81 -1.91
N ARG A 73 5.73 2.40 -1.11
CA ARG A 73 5.50 1.66 0.15
C ARG A 73 4.63 2.46 1.12
N PHE A 74 4.88 3.76 1.24
CA PHE A 74 4.01 4.64 2.02
C PHE A 74 2.57 4.63 1.48
N LEU A 75 2.37 4.74 0.16
CA LEU A 75 1.03 4.68 -0.44
C LEU A 75 0.36 3.31 -0.18
N VAL A 76 1.08 2.20 -0.39
CA VAL A 76 0.58 0.84 -0.13
C VAL A 76 0.13 0.70 1.31
N ARG A 77 0.97 1.08 2.27
CA ARG A 77 0.66 1.04 3.71
C ARG A 77 -0.65 1.76 4.07
N HIS A 78 -0.99 2.82 3.34
CA HIS A 78 -2.17 3.63 3.63
C HIS A 78 -3.38 3.25 2.77
N THR A 79 -3.16 2.69 1.58
CA THR A 79 -4.23 2.31 0.64
C THR A 79 -4.78 0.91 0.93
N LEU A 80 -3.91 -0.07 1.21
CA LEU A 80 -4.37 -1.45 1.39
C LEU A 80 -5.35 -1.66 2.54
N PRO A 81 -5.20 -1.01 3.72
CA PRO A 81 -6.21 -1.10 4.77
C PRO A 81 -7.60 -0.61 4.34
N ILE A 82 -7.66 0.37 3.41
CA ILE A 82 -8.94 0.83 2.84
C ILE A 82 -9.55 -0.27 1.97
N LEU A 83 -8.74 -0.92 1.14
CA LEU A 83 -9.20 -2.04 0.30
C LEU A 83 -9.67 -3.23 1.16
N ILE A 84 -8.94 -3.59 2.21
CA ILE A 84 -9.32 -4.63 3.18
C ILE A 84 -10.67 -4.30 3.83
N PHE A 85 -10.85 -3.06 4.26
CA PHE A 85 -12.10 -2.59 4.86
C PHE A 85 -13.27 -2.67 3.87
N LEU A 86 -13.08 -2.20 2.62
CA LEU A 86 -14.11 -2.25 1.57
C LEU A 86 -14.46 -3.69 1.17
N ALA A 87 -13.46 -4.57 1.13
CA ALA A 87 -13.65 -6.00 0.87
C ALA A 87 -14.28 -6.75 2.05
N ARG A 88 -14.49 -6.07 3.19
CA ARG A 88 -15.02 -6.67 4.43
C ARG A 88 -14.18 -7.85 4.93
N VAL A 89 -12.89 -7.84 4.65
CA VAL A 89 -11.96 -8.88 5.10
C VAL A 89 -11.53 -8.58 6.53
N LYS A 90 -11.64 -9.58 7.40
CA LYS A 90 -11.13 -9.53 8.77
C LYS A 90 -9.81 -10.30 8.82
N ILE A 91 -8.72 -9.59 9.11
CA ILE A 91 -7.40 -10.20 9.27
C ILE A 91 -7.23 -10.56 10.74
N GLU A 92 -6.91 -11.84 11.00
CA GLU A 92 -6.52 -12.32 12.31
C GLU A 92 -5.10 -12.88 12.23
N ALA A 93 -4.13 -12.14 12.74
CA ALA A 93 -2.73 -12.54 12.79
C ALA A 93 -2.39 -13.10 14.18
N ARG A 94 -1.90 -14.33 14.25
CA ARG A 94 -1.50 -15.02 15.49
C ARG A 94 -0.03 -15.34 15.44
N GLY A 95 0.65 -15.28 16.58
CA GLY A 95 2.08 -15.63 16.69
C GLY A 95 3.01 -14.53 16.19
N CYS A 96 2.51 -13.30 16.00
CA CYS A 96 3.33 -12.15 15.55
C CYS A 96 4.46 -11.84 16.53
N GLU A 97 4.30 -12.15 17.81
CA GLU A 97 5.31 -12.00 18.86
C GLU A 97 6.56 -12.86 18.66
N LYS A 98 6.47 -13.89 17.80
CA LYS A 98 7.59 -14.78 17.44
C LYS A 98 8.44 -14.24 16.30
N ILE A 99 7.98 -13.16 15.63
CA ILE A 99 8.67 -12.56 14.51
C ILE A 99 9.77 -11.63 15.03
N PRO A 100 11.05 -11.89 14.72
CA PRO A 100 12.14 -11.02 15.13
C PRO A 100 11.96 -9.59 14.56
N GLU A 101 12.23 -8.58 15.36
CA GLU A 101 12.09 -7.19 14.92
C GLU A 101 13.28 -6.72 14.07
N ASP A 102 14.48 -7.16 14.43
CA ASP A 102 15.76 -6.64 13.89
C ASP A 102 16.49 -7.61 12.94
N LYS A 103 15.75 -8.58 12.36
CA LYS A 103 16.36 -9.55 11.44
C LYS A 103 15.62 -9.59 10.12
N ASN A 104 16.39 -9.67 9.05
CA ASN A 104 15.84 -10.01 7.73
C ASN A 104 15.38 -11.47 7.74
N MET A 105 14.20 -11.74 7.19
CA MET A 105 13.63 -13.07 7.23
C MET A 105 12.88 -13.41 5.95
N LEU A 106 12.86 -14.70 5.65
CA LEU A 106 12.07 -15.26 4.56
C LEU A 106 10.76 -15.81 5.12
N PHE A 107 9.64 -15.26 4.63
CA PHE A 107 8.32 -15.84 4.88
C PHE A 107 7.98 -16.85 3.79
N VAL A 108 7.65 -18.05 4.20
CA VAL A 108 7.12 -19.08 3.30
C VAL A 108 5.69 -19.36 3.73
N CYS A 109 4.75 -19.21 2.80
CA CYS A 109 3.33 -19.46 3.06
C CYS A 109 2.71 -20.30 1.95
N ASN A 110 1.63 -21.01 2.29
CA ASN A 110 0.79 -21.65 1.31
C ASN A 110 -0.10 -20.59 0.64
N HIS A 111 0.22 -20.27 -0.61
CA HIS A 111 -0.52 -19.27 -1.39
C HIS A 111 -1.78 -19.92 -1.98
N GLN A 112 -2.94 -19.42 -1.57
CA GLN A 112 -4.25 -19.98 -1.97
C GLN A 112 -5.04 -19.01 -2.85
N HIS A 113 -4.78 -17.71 -2.77
CA HIS A 113 -5.55 -16.68 -3.47
C HIS A 113 -4.68 -15.48 -3.86
N ASP A 114 -4.94 -14.88 -5.02
CA ASP A 114 -4.20 -13.70 -5.51
C ASP A 114 -4.30 -12.48 -4.57
N PHE A 115 -5.20 -12.53 -3.61
CA PHE A 115 -5.37 -11.49 -2.59
C PHE A 115 -4.44 -11.67 -1.36
N ASP A 116 -3.76 -12.81 -1.22
CA ASP A 116 -2.88 -13.10 -0.07
C ASP A 116 -1.77 -12.06 0.12
N PRO A 117 -1.09 -11.55 -0.93
CA PRO A 117 -0.12 -10.47 -0.78
C PRO A 117 -0.70 -9.21 -0.14
N VAL A 118 -1.94 -8.85 -0.49
CA VAL A 118 -2.65 -7.68 0.08
C VAL A 118 -2.88 -7.87 1.58
N ILE A 119 -3.27 -9.09 2.00
CA ILE A 119 -3.46 -9.45 3.40
C ILE A 119 -2.13 -9.35 4.15
N ILE A 120 -1.05 -9.92 3.59
CA ILE A 120 0.28 -9.92 4.22
C ILE A 120 0.80 -8.49 4.41
N PHE A 121 0.73 -7.63 3.38
CA PHE A 121 1.09 -6.23 3.49
C PHE A 121 0.27 -5.49 4.54
N SER A 122 -1.02 -5.79 4.65
CA SER A 122 -1.91 -5.15 5.63
C SER A 122 -1.68 -5.66 7.05
N ALA A 123 -1.28 -6.93 7.21
CA ALA A 123 -0.96 -7.52 8.50
C ALA A 123 0.37 -6.98 9.09
N PHE A 124 1.34 -6.64 8.21
CA PHE A 124 2.67 -6.19 8.61
C PHE A 124 3.05 -4.84 8.00
N PRO A 125 2.31 -3.76 8.29
CA PRO A 125 2.47 -2.47 7.61
C PRO A 125 3.81 -1.78 7.89
N GLU A 126 4.50 -2.16 8.97
CA GLU A 126 5.82 -1.59 9.36
C GLU A 126 6.99 -2.34 8.72
N LYS A 127 6.75 -3.55 8.18
CA LYS A 127 7.81 -4.37 7.60
C LYS A 127 8.02 -4.01 6.12
N LYS A 128 9.28 -4.00 5.71
CA LYS A 128 9.66 -3.83 4.31
C LYS A 128 9.55 -5.18 3.60
N ILE A 129 8.37 -5.48 3.07
CA ILE A 129 8.08 -6.78 2.45
C ILE A 129 8.27 -6.68 0.94
N SER A 130 8.83 -7.73 0.34
CA SER A 130 8.87 -7.97 -1.10
C SER A 130 8.50 -9.43 -1.39
N PHE A 131 7.97 -9.71 -2.57
CA PHE A 131 7.53 -11.04 -2.97
C PHE A 131 8.33 -11.56 -4.15
N ILE A 132 8.36 -12.89 -4.27
CA ILE A 132 8.77 -13.56 -5.51
C ILE A 132 7.50 -14.03 -6.21
N GLY A 133 7.13 -13.36 -7.29
CA GLY A 133 5.96 -13.68 -8.09
C GLY A 133 6.30 -14.53 -9.32
N LYS A 134 5.29 -15.12 -9.94
CA LYS A 134 5.44 -15.80 -11.24
C LYS A 134 5.73 -14.77 -12.34
N LYS A 135 6.56 -15.14 -13.31
CA LYS A 135 6.86 -14.31 -14.48
C LYS A 135 5.62 -14.02 -15.33
N ASP A 136 4.65 -14.93 -15.35
CA ASP A 136 3.41 -14.80 -16.12
C ASP A 136 2.60 -13.55 -15.74
N ILE A 137 2.70 -13.09 -14.48
CA ILE A 137 2.08 -11.86 -13.98
C ILE A 137 2.48 -10.64 -14.84
N LEU A 138 3.68 -10.64 -15.44
CA LEU A 138 4.13 -9.56 -16.33
C LEU A 138 3.22 -9.38 -17.55
N VAL A 139 2.62 -10.46 -18.02
CA VAL A 139 1.75 -10.48 -19.21
C VAL A 139 0.28 -10.49 -18.80
N GLU A 140 -0.08 -11.33 -17.84
CA GLU A 140 -1.48 -11.55 -17.44
C GLU A 140 -2.04 -10.38 -16.61
N MET A 141 -1.20 -9.76 -15.77
CA MET A 141 -1.61 -8.72 -14.83
C MET A 141 -0.62 -7.55 -14.80
N PRO A 142 -0.45 -6.81 -15.92
CA PRO A 142 0.61 -5.80 -16.06
C PRO A 142 0.53 -4.66 -15.03
N PHE A 143 -0.66 -4.33 -14.57
CA PHE A 143 -0.86 -3.34 -13.50
C PHE A 143 -0.29 -3.85 -12.16
N VAL A 144 -0.58 -5.11 -11.80
CA VAL A 144 -0.04 -5.75 -10.59
C VAL A 144 1.48 -5.91 -10.70
N ALA A 145 1.98 -6.32 -11.87
CA ALA A 145 3.42 -6.42 -12.12
C ALA A 145 4.16 -5.10 -11.88
N LYS A 146 3.61 -3.97 -12.32
CA LYS A 146 4.17 -2.64 -12.06
C LYS A 146 4.16 -2.28 -10.57
N ALA A 147 3.08 -2.60 -9.86
CA ALA A 147 3.00 -2.40 -8.42
C ALA A 147 4.03 -3.26 -7.68
N MET A 148 4.18 -4.52 -8.06
CA MET A 148 5.20 -5.43 -7.54
C MET A 148 6.61 -4.91 -7.82
N HIS A 149 6.87 -4.40 -9.02
CA HIS A 149 8.16 -3.79 -9.37
C HIS A 149 8.49 -2.59 -8.45
N LEU A 150 7.52 -1.71 -8.18
CA LEU A 150 7.67 -0.58 -7.26
C LEU A 150 7.93 -1.00 -5.81
N LEU A 151 7.59 -2.23 -5.45
CA LEU A 151 7.87 -2.83 -4.14
C LEU A 151 9.15 -3.66 -4.12
N SER A 152 9.97 -3.58 -5.19
CA SER A 152 11.20 -4.36 -5.37
C SER A 152 10.95 -5.88 -5.33
N CYS A 153 9.78 -6.32 -5.80
CA CYS A 153 9.49 -7.74 -5.96
C CYS A 153 10.24 -8.33 -7.14
N LEU A 154 10.57 -9.60 -7.04
CA LEU A 154 11.24 -10.37 -8.08
C LEU A 154 10.24 -11.24 -8.84
N PHE A 155 10.56 -11.57 -10.09
CA PHE A 155 9.76 -12.45 -10.93
C PHE A 155 10.55 -13.70 -11.27
N ILE A 156 9.99 -14.88 -10.97
CA ILE A 156 10.62 -16.17 -11.22
C ILE A 156 10.02 -16.84 -12.45
N ASP A 157 10.89 -17.28 -13.33
CA ASP A 157 10.56 -18.13 -14.48
C ASP A 157 10.64 -19.59 -14.03
N ARG A 158 9.49 -20.25 -13.87
CA ARG A 158 9.42 -21.64 -13.39
C ARG A 158 9.71 -22.66 -14.47
N GLU A 159 9.72 -22.26 -15.74
CA GLU A 159 9.99 -23.13 -16.88
C GLU A 159 11.47 -23.15 -17.23
N ASN A 160 12.25 -22.23 -16.66
CA ASN A 160 13.69 -22.11 -16.90
C ASN A 160 14.47 -22.17 -15.59
N ASP A 161 14.96 -23.35 -15.23
CA ASP A 161 15.69 -23.61 -13.97
C ASP A 161 16.89 -22.67 -13.77
N ARG A 162 17.59 -22.33 -14.85
CA ARG A 162 18.77 -21.44 -14.79
C ARG A 162 18.38 -20.01 -14.43
N GLU A 163 17.32 -19.49 -15.02
CA GLU A 163 16.81 -18.15 -14.69
C GLU A 163 16.14 -18.13 -13.32
N ALA A 164 15.43 -19.20 -12.95
CA ALA A 164 14.88 -19.37 -11.62
C ALA A 164 15.98 -19.32 -10.54
N ALA A 165 17.07 -20.05 -10.75
CA ALA A 165 18.21 -20.04 -9.83
C ALA A 165 18.83 -18.64 -9.68
N LYS A 166 18.98 -17.88 -10.77
CA LYS A 166 19.46 -16.49 -10.70
C LYS A 166 18.55 -15.60 -9.89
N THR A 167 17.23 -15.74 -10.07
CA THR A 167 16.24 -14.97 -9.30
C THR A 167 16.34 -15.27 -7.81
N ILE A 168 16.51 -16.55 -7.43
CA ILE A 168 16.69 -16.95 -6.03
C ILE A 168 17.98 -16.39 -5.44
N VAL A 169 19.09 -16.43 -6.19
CA VAL A 169 20.37 -15.84 -5.76
C VAL A 169 20.23 -14.31 -5.55
N SER A 170 19.50 -13.62 -6.44
CA SER A 170 19.19 -12.19 -6.26
C SER A 170 18.37 -11.96 -4.99
N ALA A 171 17.33 -12.77 -4.76
CA ALA A 171 16.51 -12.65 -3.55
C ALA A 171 17.33 -12.85 -2.26
N ILE A 172 18.26 -13.81 -2.26
CA ILE A 172 19.16 -14.05 -1.11
C ILE A 172 20.09 -12.83 -0.89
N LYS A 173 20.57 -12.21 -1.98
CA LYS A 173 21.40 -11.01 -1.90
C LYS A 173 20.60 -9.85 -1.29
N ASP A 174 19.41 -9.58 -1.83
CA ASP A 174 18.53 -8.51 -1.34
C ASP A 174 18.17 -8.74 0.14
N LEU A 175 17.91 -9.99 0.53
CA LEU A 175 17.64 -10.35 1.93
C LEU A 175 18.82 -10.09 2.87
N LYS A 176 20.07 -10.19 2.38
CA LYS A 176 21.27 -9.93 3.17
C LYS A 176 21.58 -8.44 3.28
N GLU A 177 21.23 -7.67 2.26
CA GLU A 177 21.51 -6.22 2.19
C GLU A 177 20.43 -5.40 2.95
N GLY A 178 19.23 -5.92 3.21
CA GLY A 178 18.13 -5.29 3.99
C GLY A 178 17.09 -4.66 3.13
#